data_96824c9ec81dc227c953caf7bdc07b9d
#
_entry.id   96824c9ec81dc227c953caf7bdc07b9d
#
_cell.length_a   1.000
_cell.length_b   1.000
_cell.length_c   1.000
_cell.angle_alpha   90.00
_cell.angle_beta   90.00
_cell.angle_gamma   90.00
#
_symmetry.space_group_name_H-M   'P 1'
#
loop_
_entity.id
_entity.type
_entity.pdbx_description
1 polymer ?
#
loop_
_entity_poly.entity_id
_entity_poly.type
_entity_poly.pdbx_seq_one_letter_code
_entity_poly.pdbx_strand_id
1 'polypeptide(L)'
;MPSLTFVLPHWLYWAVLVLFPVVAIYLVRQQARRGPPREPILFNAYLFWVTAGFMGLHRMYLKSWWALAYLPFFVAVLYCNGQLRDFREDASRTFAEVESAQTAVNSAKPIDEAAPTAEERKAYADAQAALKDKQAAYAAASDVLTSWHDRARMAGLVLLALMAVDAVLIPGLVRRKRARAVEEGYAANPVAQEPEVLQQGTAEDPTLRVHTRFTDGIEWINTKAGTFVAYWAVISVFVYYYEVLARFVFNSPTNWVHEGMFLMFGMQYMVAGAYAYREDQHVRVDVLYTHFSARGKAIADIVSSVFFFIFTITLLVTGYRFAADAINNHETSFTEWGIQYWPVKLAIPIGAALIILQGVSKLIKDVLIVTRRAAPAPAVLAPHDASARGV
;
A
#
# COMPACT_ATOMS: atom_id res chain seq x y z
N MET A 1 -20.12 -23.15 2.80
CA MET A 1 -19.01 -23.40 1.86
C MET A 1 -17.72 -23.17 2.62
N PRO A 2 -16.66 -23.97 2.46
CA PRO A 2 -15.40 -23.67 3.10
C PRO A 2 -14.94 -22.31 2.55
N SER A 3 -14.88 -21.31 3.42
CA SER A 3 -14.25 -20.04 3.11
C SER A 3 -12.76 -20.33 2.85
N LEU A 4 -12.31 -20.10 1.63
CA LEU A 4 -10.87 -20.06 1.31
C LEU A 4 -10.28 -18.79 1.94
N THR A 5 -10.42 -18.63 3.25
CA THR A 5 -9.75 -17.58 4.00
C THR A 5 -8.31 -18.03 4.16
N PHE A 6 -7.48 -17.62 3.20
CA PHE A 6 -6.04 -17.73 3.36
C PHE A 6 -5.63 -16.78 4.49
N VAL A 7 -5.28 -17.34 5.63
CA VAL A 7 -4.66 -16.59 6.73
C VAL A 7 -3.16 -16.55 6.50
N LEU A 8 -2.62 -15.36 6.29
CA LEU A 8 -1.18 -15.20 6.08
C LEU A 8 -0.42 -15.55 7.36
N PRO A 9 0.52 -16.52 7.35
CA PRO A 9 1.35 -16.80 8.51
C PRO A 9 2.19 -15.58 8.91
N HIS A 10 2.25 -15.26 10.21
CA HIS A 10 2.96 -14.09 10.71
C HIS A 10 4.44 -14.07 10.29
N TRP A 11 5.13 -15.22 10.31
CA TRP A 11 6.52 -15.30 9.89
C TRP A 11 6.71 -14.91 8.42
N LEU A 12 5.75 -15.25 7.54
CA LEU A 12 5.80 -14.92 6.12
C LEU A 12 5.63 -13.41 5.90
N TYR A 13 4.73 -12.78 6.66
CA TYR A 13 4.58 -11.32 6.65
C TYR A 13 5.91 -10.61 6.98
N TRP A 14 6.56 -10.97 8.09
CA TRP A 14 7.83 -10.38 8.47
C TRP A 14 8.96 -10.70 7.48
N ALA A 15 8.99 -11.93 6.97
CA ALA A 15 9.97 -12.33 5.96
C ALA A 15 9.84 -11.50 4.67
N VAL A 16 8.63 -11.24 4.19
CA VAL A 16 8.39 -10.43 2.98
C VAL A 16 8.85 -8.99 3.21
N LEU A 17 8.55 -8.38 4.37
CA LEU A 17 8.99 -7.01 4.68
C LEU A 17 10.51 -6.85 4.71
N VAL A 18 11.25 -7.90 5.06
CA VAL A 18 12.72 -7.87 5.09
C VAL A 18 13.33 -8.30 3.75
N LEU A 19 12.90 -9.42 3.18
CA LEU A 19 13.51 -10.00 1.99
C LEU A 19 13.20 -9.22 0.72
N PHE A 20 11.96 -8.73 0.55
CA PHE A 20 11.58 -8.03 -0.67
C PHE A 20 12.41 -6.76 -0.92
N PRO A 21 12.60 -5.83 0.04
CA PRO A 21 13.47 -4.67 -0.16
C PRO A 21 14.92 -5.05 -0.50
N VAL A 22 15.47 -6.07 0.16
CA VAL A 22 16.84 -6.54 -0.10
C VAL A 22 16.99 -7.03 -1.52
N VAL A 23 16.06 -7.89 -1.97
CA VAL A 23 16.05 -8.41 -3.34
C VAL A 23 15.82 -7.30 -4.35
N ALA A 24 14.88 -6.40 -4.08
CA ALA A 24 14.55 -5.27 -4.97
C ALA A 24 15.76 -4.33 -5.12
N ILE A 25 16.42 -3.95 -4.03
CA ILE A 25 17.65 -3.13 -4.07
C ILE A 25 18.75 -3.82 -4.88
N TYR A 26 18.94 -5.13 -4.69
CA TYR A 26 19.92 -5.91 -5.45
C TYR A 26 19.61 -5.88 -6.95
N LEU A 27 18.35 -6.16 -7.33
CA LEU A 27 17.93 -6.19 -8.73
C LEU A 27 18.04 -4.80 -9.40
N VAL A 28 17.61 -3.75 -8.72
CA VAL A 28 17.73 -2.37 -9.22
C VAL A 28 19.18 -1.98 -9.44
N ARG A 29 20.08 -2.29 -8.49
CA ARG A 29 21.52 -2.05 -8.65
C ARG A 29 22.12 -2.84 -9.82
N GLN A 30 21.71 -4.09 -10.00
CA GLN A 30 22.15 -4.91 -11.12
C GLN A 30 21.66 -4.31 -12.45
N GLN A 31 20.42 -3.82 -12.50
CA GLN A 31 19.85 -3.18 -13.69
C GLN A 31 20.55 -1.84 -13.99
N ALA A 32 20.80 -1.02 -12.98
CA ALA A 32 21.52 0.26 -13.13
C ALA A 32 22.89 0.08 -13.77
N ARG A 33 23.58 -1.04 -13.47
CA ARG A 33 24.87 -1.37 -14.10
C ARG A 33 24.77 -1.71 -15.59
N ARG A 34 23.55 -2.12 -16.05
CA ARG A 34 23.28 -2.51 -17.46
C ARG A 34 22.81 -1.35 -18.34
N GLY A 35 22.58 -0.18 -17.75
CA GLY A 35 22.00 0.98 -18.41
C GLY A 35 20.49 0.92 -18.60
N PRO A 36 19.84 2.03 -19.01
CA PRO A 36 18.40 2.06 -19.21
C PRO A 36 18.00 1.12 -20.35
N PRO A 37 16.95 0.35 -20.17
CA PRO A 37 16.45 -0.55 -21.20
C PRO A 37 15.86 0.25 -22.38
N ARG A 38 16.42 0.09 -23.54
CA ARG A 38 15.97 0.73 -24.79
C ARG A 38 14.76 0.05 -25.44
N GLU A 39 14.34 -1.11 -24.94
CA GLU A 39 13.33 -1.96 -25.52
C GLU A 39 12.31 -2.46 -24.49
N PRO A 40 11.09 -2.87 -24.91
CA PRO A 40 10.13 -3.42 -23.99
C PRO A 40 10.71 -4.64 -23.27
N ILE A 41 10.71 -4.56 -21.93
CA ILE A 41 11.29 -5.59 -21.08
C ILE A 41 10.21 -6.62 -20.78
N LEU A 42 10.57 -7.89 -20.88
CA LEU A 42 9.71 -9.01 -20.52
C LEU A 42 9.22 -8.90 -19.06
N PHE A 43 10.10 -8.46 -18.16
CA PHE A 43 9.74 -8.23 -16.76
C PHE A 43 8.62 -7.20 -16.60
N ASN A 44 8.68 -6.06 -17.28
CA ASN A 44 7.64 -5.03 -17.19
C ASN A 44 6.30 -5.53 -17.77
N ALA A 45 6.35 -6.33 -18.84
CA ALA A 45 5.15 -6.91 -19.42
C ALA A 45 4.46 -7.87 -18.43
N TYR A 46 5.23 -8.72 -17.73
CA TYR A 46 4.69 -9.59 -16.69
C TYR A 46 4.29 -8.81 -15.43
N LEU A 47 4.98 -7.74 -15.08
CA LEU A 47 4.60 -6.85 -13.99
C LEU A 47 3.21 -6.27 -14.23
N PHE A 48 2.96 -5.69 -15.42
CA PHE A 48 1.64 -5.19 -15.81
C PHE A 48 0.60 -6.31 -15.91
N TRP A 49 1.00 -7.51 -16.31
CA TRP A 49 0.10 -8.66 -16.35
C TRP A 49 -0.34 -9.08 -14.94
N VAL A 50 0.57 -9.18 -13.98
CA VAL A 50 0.25 -9.52 -12.58
C VAL A 50 -0.56 -8.42 -11.91
N THR A 51 -0.18 -7.14 -12.09
CA THR A 51 -0.80 -6.02 -11.38
C THR A 51 -2.13 -5.58 -11.97
N ALA A 52 -2.23 -5.52 -13.28
CA ALA A 52 -3.40 -4.95 -13.96
C ALA A 52 -3.77 -5.71 -15.24
N GLY A 53 -3.43 -7.01 -15.28
CA GLY A 53 -3.73 -7.90 -16.40
C GLY A 53 -5.22 -8.01 -16.69
N PHE A 54 -6.06 -7.96 -15.65
CA PHE A 54 -7.52 -7.99 -15.77
C PHE A 54 -8.12 -6.78 -16.51
N MET A 55 -7.40 -5.64 -16.54
CA MET A 55 -7.74 -4.47 -17.35
C MET A 55 -7.04 -4.49 -18.72
N GLY A 56 -6.20 -5.49 -18.99
CA GLY A 56 -5.42 -5.59 -20.21
C GLY A 56 -4.24 -4.62 -20.31
N LEU A 57 -3.75 -4.03 -19.18
CA LEU A 57 -2.67 -3.02 -19.20
C LEU A 57 -1.35 -3.59 -19.77
N HIS A 58 -1.06 -4.87 -19.59
CA HIS A 58 0.08 -5.52 -20.23
C HIS A 58 0.00 -5.49 -21.76
N ARG A 59 -1.23 -5.60 -22.32
CA ARG A 59 -1.49 -5.46 -23.75
C ARG A 59 -1.36 -4.01 -24.21
N MET A 60 -1.80 -3.04 -23.40
CA MET A 60 -1.60 -1.61 -23.68
C MET A 60 -0.11 -1.24 -23.66
N TYR A 61 0.67 -1.74 -22.71
CA TYR A 61 2.13 -1.60 -22.67
C TYR A 61 2.77 -2.11 -23.97
N LEU A 62 2.25 -3.20 -24.50
CA LEU A 62 2.67 -3.77 -25.78
C LEU A 62 1.99 -3.09 -26.99
N LYS A 63 1.27 -1.96 -26.83
CA LYS A 63 0.54 -1.21 -27.87
C LYS A 63 -0.40 -2.10 -28.69
N SER A 64 -1.10 -3.04 -28.06
CA SER A 64 -2.03 -3.97 -28.70
C SER A 64 -3.47 -3.59 -28.39
N TRP A 65 -4.30 -3.41 -29.41
CA TRP A 65 -5.74 -3.12 -29.30
C TRP A 65 -6.54 -4.21 -28.57
N TRP A 66 -6.03 -5.43 -28.52
CA TRP A 66 -6.63 -6.53 -27.75
C TRP A 66 -6.74 -6.26 -26.25
N ALA A 67 -6.13 -5.19 -25.75
CA ALA A 67 -6.35 -4.70 -24.39
C ALA A 67 -7.83 -4.44 -24.09
N LEU A 68 -8.59 -3.92 -25.09
CA LEU A 68 -10.01 -3.60 -24.94
C LEU A 68 -10.89 -4.84 -24.73
N ALA A 69 -10.42 -6.03 -25.11
CA ALA A 69 -11.18 -7.27 -24.94
C ALA A 69 -11.38 -7.66 -23.45
N TYR A 70 -10.57 -7.12 -22.54
CA TYR A 70 -10.69 -7.35 -21.10
C TYR A 70 -11.79 -6.52 -20.44
N LEU A 71 -12.05 -5.31 -20.97
CA LEU A 71 -12.96 -4.35 -20.37
C LEU A 71 -14.41 -4.87 -20.18
N PRO A 72 -15.05 -5.52 -21.15
CA PRO A 72 -16.42 -6.00 -21.00
C PRO A 72 -16.55 -7.02 -19.85
N PHE A 73 -15.60 -7.91 -19.71
CA PHE A 73 -15.61 -8.93 -18.64
C PHE A 73 -15.33 -8.32 -17.27
N PHE A 74 -14.41 -7.37 -17.22
CA PHE A 74 -14.14 -6.63 -15.98
C PHE A 74 -15.38 -5.83 -15.52
N VAL A 75 -16.02 -5.10 -16.44
CA VAL A 75 -17.25 -4.36 -16.16
C VAL A 75 -18.38 -5.32 -15.75
N ALA A 76 -18.50 -6.48 -16.40
CA ALA A 76 -19.49 -7.50 -16.01
C ALA A 76 -19.25 -8.01 -14.58
N VAL A 77 -18.00 -8.26 -14.20
CA VAL A 77 -17.65 -8.64 -12.82
C VAL A 77 -18.06 -7.56 -11.83
N LEU A 78 -17.73 -6.30 -12.10
CA LEU A 78 -18.10 -5.17 -11.22
C LEU A 78 -19.61 -5.01 -11.10
N TYR A 79 -20.33 -5.10 -12.22
CA TYR A 79 -21.78 -5.01 -12.25
C TYR A 79 -22.45 -6.14 -11.45
N CYS A 80 -22.03 -7.39 -11.69
CA CYS A 80 -22.57 -8.54 -10.93
C CYS A 80 -22.29 -8.43 -9.43
N ASN A 81 -21.11 -7.93 -9.05
CA ASN A 81 -20.78 -7.72 -7.63
C ASN A 81 -21.57 -6.57 -7.00
N GLY A 82 -21.91 -5.53 -7.76
CA GLY A 82 -22.85 -4.50 -7.33
C GLY A 82 -24.22 -5.10 -6.99
N GLN A 83 -24.77 -5.88 -7.91
CA GLN A 83 -26.04 -6.58 -7.70
C GLN A 83 -25.98 -7.56 -6.50
N LEU A 84 -24.88 -8.30 -6.37
CA LEU A 84 -24.69 -9.21 -5.21
C LEU A 84 -24.77 -8.49 -3.87
N ARG A 85 -24.28 -7.25 -3.78
CA ARG A 85 -24.34 -6.48 -2.54
C ARG A 85 -25.77 -6.14 -2.16
N ASP A 86 -26.57 -5.70 -3.14
CA ASP A 86 -27.97 -5.29 -2.93
C ASP A 86 -28.83 -6.51 -2.55
N PHE A 87 -28.71 -7.61 -3.28
CA PHE A 87 -29.46 -8.84 -2.98
C PHE A 87 -29.00 -9.58 -1.72
N ARG A 88 -27.77 -9.35 -1.25
CA ARG A 88 -27.31 -9.87 0.04
C ARG A 88 -28.05 -9.24 1.21
N GLU A 89 -28.34 -7.96 1.14
CA GLU A 89 -29.11 -7.26 2.17
C GLU A 89 -30.53 -7.83 2.24
N ASP A 90 -31.17 -8.06 1.09
CA ASP A 90 -32.50 -8.68 1.02
C ASP A 90 -32.51 -10.12 1.58
N ALA A 91 -31.52 -10.92 1.20
CA ALA A 91 -31.40 -12.29 1.74
C ALA A 91 -31.14 -12.31 3.25
N SER A 92 -30.35 -11.36 3.77
CA SER A 92 -30.11 -11.23 5.21
C SER A 92 -31.35 -10.80 5.96
N ARG A 93 -32.13 -9.88 5.41
CA ARG A 93 -33.40 -9.45 6.00
C ARG A 93 -34.42 -10.60 6.05
N THR A 94 -34.62 -11.32 4.93
CA THR A 94 -35.55 -12.45 4.88
C THR A 94 -35.07 -13.58 5.79
N PHE A 95 -33.79 -13.80 5.97
CA PHE A 95 -33.25 -14.75 6.95
C PHE A 95 -33.62 -14.37 8.38
N ALA A 96 -33.47 -13.10 8.77
CA ALA A 96 -33.87 -12.63 10.10
C ALA A 96 -35.39 -12.79 10.34
N GLU A 97 -36.21 -12.63 9.28
CA GLU A 97 -37.63 -12.87 9.34
C GLU A 97 -37.97 -14.39 9.57
N VAL A 98 -37.20 -15.30 8.96
CA VAL A 98 -37.32 -16.73 9.21
C VAL A 98 -36.96 -17.07 10.66
N GLU A 99 -35.88 -16.48 11.18
CA GLU A 99 -35.44 -16.70 12.57
C GLU A 99 -36.49 -16.21 13.58
N SER A 100 -37.08 -15.04 13.32
CA SER A 100 -38.17 -14.51 14.16
C SER A 100 -39.42 -15.37 14.10
N ALA A 101 -39.81 -15.88 12.91
CA ALA A 101 -40.94 -16.79 12.74
C ALA A 101 -40.69 -18.16 13.41
N GLN A 102 -39.45 -18.65 13.35
CA GLN A 102 -39.06 -19.90 14.04
C GLN A 102 -39.18 -19.73 15.57
N THR A 103 -38.80 -18.58 16.10
CA THR A 103 -38.95 -18.25 17.52
C THR A 103 -40.44 -18.20 17.90
N ALA A 104 -41.29 -17.61 17.05
CA ALA A 104 -42.74 -17.60 17.26
C ALA A 104 -43.36 -19.00 17.27
N VAL A 105 -42.96 -19.90 16.37
CA VAL A 105 -43.36 -21.30 16.37
C VAL A 105 -42.96 -22.01 17.67
N ASN A 106 -41.73 -21.78 18.12
CA ASN A 106 -41.22 -22.39 19.37
C ASN A 106 -42.01 -21.87 20.58
N SER A 107 -42.41 -20.62 20.59
CA SER A 107 -43.23 -20.00 21.67
C SER A 107 -44.70 -20.42 21.63
N ALA A 108 -45.22 -20.75 20.43
CA ALA A 108 -46.61 -21.19 20.25
C ALA A 108 -46.78 -22.72 20.46
N LYS A 109 -45.67 -23.45 20.68
CA LYS A 109 -45.72 -24.89 20.93
C LYS A 109 -46.54 -25.18 22.20
N PRO A 110 -47.58 -26.04 22.14
CA PRO A 110 -48.39 -26.35 23.30
C PRO A 110 -47.56 -26.90 24.48
N ILE A 111 -47.88 -26.45 25.69
CA ILE A 111 -47.18 -26.87 26.92
C ILE A 111 -47.51 -28.34 27.23
N ASP A 112 -48.74 -28.76 26.98
CA ASP A 112 -49.17 -30.16 27.09
C ASP A 112 -49.41 -30.73 25.71
N GLU A 113 -48.46 -31.49 25.19
CA GLU A 113 -48.55 -32.12 23.86
C GLU A 113 -49.66 -33.18 23.77
N ALA A 114 -50.11 -33.74 24.91
CA ALA A 114 -51.11 -34.80 24.93
C ALA A 114 -52.55 -34.28 24.83
N ALA A 115 -52.83 -33.05 25.31
CA ALA A 115 -54.19 -32.46 25.34
C ALA A 115 -54.21 -30.96 25.07
N PRO A 116 -53.70 -30.47 23.91
CA PRO A 116 -53.67 -29.05 23.61
C PRO A 116 -55.10 -28.49 23.39
N THR A 117 -55.31 -27.23 23.85
CA THR A 117 -56.56 -26.51 23.61
C THR A 117 -56.78 -26.18 22.12
N ALA A 118 -58.02 -25.95 21.73
CA ALA A 118 -58.35 -25.61 20.34
C ALA A 118 -57.66 -24.28 19.90
N GLU A 119 -57.47 -23.33 20.82
CA GLU A 119 -56.75 -22.06 20.57
C GLU A 119 -55.26 -22.26 20.39
N GLU A 120 -54.63 -23.09 21.23
CA GLU A 120 -53.20 -23.41 21.12
C GLU A 120 -52.88 -24.12 19.80
N ARG A 121 -53.75 -25.08 19.39
CA ARG A 121 -53.60 -25.78 18.08
C ARG A 121 -53.68 -24.80 16.93
N LYS A 122 -54.63 -23.85 16.98
CA LYS A 122 -54.78 -22.83 15.94
C LYS A 122 -53.57 -21.88 15.90
N ALA A 123 -53.15 -21.36 17.05
CA ALA A 123 -51.98 -20.46 17.14
C ALA A 123 -50.70 -21.14 16.63
N TYR A 124 -50.49 -22.41 16.97
CA TYR A 124 -49.35 -23.17 16.48
C TYR A 124 -49.39 -23.41 14.97
N ALA A 125 -50.58 -23.76 14.43
CA ALA A 125 -50.78 -23.95 12.99
C ALA A 125 -50.56 -22.64 12.21
N ASP A 126 -51.08 -21.50 12.71
CA ASP A 126 -50.90 -20.20 12.09
C ASP A 126 -49.41 -19.79 12.10
N ALA A 127 -48.69 -20.02 13.22
CA ALA A 127 -47.24 -19.77 13.31
C ALA A 127 -46.44 -20.67 12.35
N GLN A 128 -46.81 -21.94 12.20
CA GLN A 128 -46.16 -22.82 11.22
C GLN A 128 -46.41 -22.37 9.77
N ALA A 129 -47.63 -21.94 9.44
CA ALA A 129 -47.93 -21.40 8.12
C ALA A 129 -47.10 -20.15 7.81
N ALA A 130 -47.03 -19.22 8.77
CA ALA A 130 -46.21 -18.04 8.64
C ALA A 130 -44.70 -18.36 8.46
N LEU A 131 -44.17 -19.33 9.21
CA LEU A 131 -42.81 -19.80 9.05
C LEU A 131 -42.55 -20.36 7.63
N LYS A 132 -43.48 -21.17 7.13
CA LYS A 132 -43.39 -21.76 5.78
C LYS A 132 -43.33 -20.65 4.70
N ASP A 133 -44.16 -19.62 4.83
CA ASP A 133 -44.17 -18.49 3.89
C ASP A 133 -42.86 -17.70 3.94
N LYS A 134 -42.32 -17.46 5.15
CA LYS A 134 -41.02 -16.77 5.32
C LYS A 134 -39.86 -17.60 4.78
N GLN A 135 -39.89 -18.91 4.97
CA GLN A 135 -38.91 -19.85 4.39
C GLN A 135 -38.96 -19.83 2.85
N ALA A 136 -40.15 -19.79 2.25
CA ALA A 136 -40.29 -19.67 0.81
C ALA A 136 -39.72 -18.32 0.28
N ALA A 137 -39.99 -17.21 0.99
CA ALA A 137 -39.44 -15.90 0.65
C ALA A 137 -37.90 -15.89 0.73
N TYR A 138 -37.33 -16.49 1.79
CA TYR A 138 -35.85 -16.61 1.93
C TYR A 138 -35.27 -17.50 0.83
N ALA A 139 -35.90 -18.61 0.49
CA ALA A 139 -35.44 -19.48 -0.60
C ALA A 139 -35.40 -18.72 -1.92
N ALA A 140 -36.44 -17.96 -2.26
CA ALA A 140 -36.47 -17.14 -3.47
C ALA A 140 -35.36 -16.06 -3.47
N ALA A 141 -35.15 -15.36 -2.35
CA ALA A 141 -34.07 -14.37 -2.23
C ALA A 141 -32.68 -15.01 -2.35
N SER A 142 -32.47 -16.18 -1.75
CA SER A 142 -31.21 -16.93 -1.82
C SER A 142 -30.92 -17.46 -3.23
N ASP A 143 -31.94 -17.87 -3.99
CA ASP A 143 -31.80 -18.32 -5.37
C ASP A 143 -31.36 -17.16 -6.30
N VAL A 144 -31.94 -15.97 -6.11
CA VAL A 144 -31.52 -14.78 -6.85
C VAL A 144 -30.07 -14.43 -6.52
N LEU A 145 -29.69 -14.43 -5.24
CA LEU A 145 -28.32 -14.18 -4.81
C LEU A 145 -27.35 -15.18 -5.42
N THR A 146 -27.69 -16.47 -5.41
CA THR A 146 -26.87 -17.53 -5.99
C THR A 146 -26.70 -17.35 -7.50
N SER A 147 -27.76 -16.97 -8.21
CA SER A 147 -27.70 -16.73 -9.67
C SER A 147 -26.74 -15.59 -10.05
N TRP A 148 -26.73 -14.51 -9.27
CA TRP A 148 -25.78 -13.39 -9.47
C TRP A 148 -24.36 -13.79 -9.12
N HIS A 149 -24.18 -14.59 -8.06
CA HIS A 149 -22.88 -15.15 -7.70
C HIS A 149 -22.29 -16.00 -8.82
N ASP A 150 -23.10 -16.88 -9.42
CA ASP A 150 -22.66 -17.72 -10.53
C ASP A 150 -22.33 -16.90 -11.78
N ARG A 151 -23.09 -15.86 -12.10
CA ARG A 151 -22.75 -14.93 -13.19
C ARG A 151 -21.45 -14.21 -12.95
N ALA A 152 -21.21 -13.68 -11.73
CA ALA A 152 -19.96 -13.04 -11.37
C ALA A 152 -18.77 -14.00 -11.49
N ARG A 153 -18.96 -15.25 -10.99
CA ARG A 153 -17.96 -16.30 -11.07
C ARG A 153 -17.62 -16.67 -12.52
N MET A 154 -18.62 -16.81 -13.39
CA MET A 154 -18.40 -17.10 -14.81
C MET A 154 -17.62 -15.97 -15.49
N ALA A 155 -18.00 -14.72 -15.29
CA ALA A 155 -17.27 -13.56 -15.84
C ALA A 155 -15.82 -13.52 -15.34
N GLY A 156 -15.59 -13.78 -14.04
CA GLY A 156 -14.26 -13.87 -13.46
C GLY A 156 -13.41 -15.01 -14.02
N LEU A 157 -14.01 -16.18 -14.23
CA LEU A 157 -13.32 -17.34 -14.85
C LEU A 157 -12.91 -17.06 -16.28
N VAL A 158 -13.77 -16.41 -17.07
CA VAL A 158 -13.42 -15.98 -18.45
C VAL A 158 -12.25 -15.01 -18.44
N LEU A 159 -12.28 -14.04 -17.52
CA LEU A 159 -11.19 -13.08 -17.35
C LEU A 159 -9.87 -13.77 -16.97
N LEU A 160 -9.92 -14.70 -16.03
CA LEU A 160 -8.76 -15.51 -15.65
C LEU A 160 -8.23 -16.37 -16.79
N ALA A 161 -9.12 -16.96 -17.60
CA ALA A 161 -8.72 -17.73 -18.78
C ALA A 161 -8.02 -16.86 -19.81
N LEU A 162 -8.53 -15.64 -20.08
CA LEU A 162 -7.87 -14.67 -20.96
C LEU A 162 -6.49 -14.30 -20.43
N MET A 163 -6.36 -14.04 -19.13
CA MET A 163 -5.08 -13.77 -18.50
C MET A 163 -4.12 -14.95 -18.60
N ALA A 164 -4.59 -16.18 -18.39
CA ALA A 164 -3.75 -17.37 -18.50
C ALA A 164 -3.21 -17.57 -19.93
N VAL A 165 -4.05 -17.35 -20.94
CA VAL A 165 -3.63 -17.37 -22.35
C VAL A 165 -2.56 -16.30 -22.60
N ASP A 166 -2.77 -15.10 -22.07
CA ASP A 166 -1.80 -14.00 -22.24
C ASP A 166 -0.48 -14.26 -21.53
N ALA A 167 -0.48 -14.93 -20.39
CA ALA A 167 0.76 -15.31 -19.71
C ALA A 167 1.69 -16.11 -20.64
N VAL A 168 1.12 -16.99 -21.47
CA VAL A 168 1.87 -17.79 -22.45
C VAL A 168 2.27 -16.94 -23.68
N LEU A 169 1.43 -16.00 -24.09
CA LEU A 169 1.65 -15.18 -25.29
C LEU A 169 2.63 -14.01 -25.08
N ILE A 170 2.76 -13.49 -23.86
CA ILE A 170 3.62 -12.33 -23.52
C ILE A 170 5.04 -12.45 -24.10
N PRO A 171 5.79 -13.57 -23.96
CA PRO A 171 7.14 -13.66 -24.50
C PRO A 171 7.19 -13.48 -26.03
N GLY A 172 6.22 -14.07 -26.74
CA GLY A 172 6.10 -13.92 -28.18
C GLY A 172 5.78 -12.50 -28.61
N LEU A 173 4.86 -11.84 -27.89
CA LEU A 173 4.49 -10.45 -28.13
C LEU A 173 5.64 -9.48 -27.89
N VAL A 174 6.40 -9.67 -26.82
CA VAL A 174 7.59 -8.86 -26.50
C VAL A 174 8.66 -9.03 -27.59
N ARG A 175 8.91 -10.27 -28.06
CA ARG A 175 9.87 -10.52 -29.15
C ARG A 175 9.45 -9.82 -30.44
N ARG A 176 8.18 -9.94 -30.85
CA ARG A 176 7.65 -9.27 -32.06
C ARG A 176 7.80 -7.75 -31.97
N LYS A 177 7.56 -7.18 -30.81
CA LYS A 177 7.68 -5.73 -30.62
C LYS A 177 9.13 -5.26 -30.66
N ARG A 178 10.05 -6.04 -30.10
CA ARG A 178 11.50 -5.76 -30.21
C ARG A 178 11.96 -5.77 -31.66
N ALA A 179 11.55 -6.78 -32.44
CA ALA A 179 11.87 -6.85 -33.84
C ALA A 179 11.39 -5.61 -34.63
N ARG A 180 10.17 -5.15 -34.41
CA ARG A 180 9.63 -3.93 -35.01
C ARG A 180 10.37 -2.67 -34.58
N ALA A 181 10.73 -2.55 -33.30
CA ALA A 181 11.50 -1.40 -32.80
C ALA A 181 12.89 -1.29 -33.45
N VAL A 182 13.49 -2.42 -33.77
CA VAL A 182 14.76 -2.47 -34.55
C VAL A 182 14.55 -2.05 -36.00
N GLU A 183 13.47 -2.51 -36.64
CA GLU A 183 13.12 -2.14 -38.05
C GLU A 183 12.75 -0.65 -38.16
N GLU A 184 12.07 -0.07 -37.15
CA GLU A 184 11.64 1.34 -37.12
C GLU A 184 12.78 2.31 -36.79
N GLY A 185 14.02 1.84 -36.66
CA GLY A 185 15.19 2.71 -36.43
C GLY A 185 15.19 3.41 -35.06
N TYR A 186 14.53 2.87 -34.05
CA TYR A 186 14.42 3.42 -32.71
C TYR A 186 15.78 3.45 -31.94
N ALA A 187 16.87 3.16 -32.67
CA ALA A 187 18.23 3.14 -32.16
C ALA A 187 18.84 4.53 -31.88
N ALA A 188 18.14 5.62 -32.14
CA ALA A 188 18.77 6.95 -32.20
C ALA A 188 18.05 8.07 -31.42
N ASN A 189 17.16 7.83 -30.51
CA ASN A 189 16.77 8.91 -29.60
C ASN A 189 17.72 8.91 -28.39
N PRO A 190 18.52 9.99 -28.21
CA PRO A 190 19.26 10.17 -26.99
C PRO A 190 18.25 10.16 -25.82
N VAL A 191 18.65 9.48 -24.76
CA VAL A 191 18.00 9.44 -23.46
C VAL A 191 17.17 10.70 -23.26
N ALA A 192 15.85 10.55 -23.15
CA ALA A 192 15.06 11.58 -22.50
C ALA A 192 15.77 11.82 -21.17
N GLN A 193 16.36 13.00 -21.01
CA GLN A 193 16.91 13.45 -19.76
C GLN A 193 15.88 13.08 -18.71
N GLU A 194 16.32 12.41 -17.65
CA GLU A 194 15.46 12.21 -16.49
C GLU A 194 14.70 13.51 -16.29
N PRO A 195 13.36 13.48 -16.13
CA PRO A 195 12.65 14.70 -15.86
C PRO A 195 13.37 15.30 -14.67
N GLU A 196 14.04 16.43 -14.92
CA GLU A 196 14.62 17.27 -13.88
C GLU A 196 13.44 17.46 -12.93
N VAL A 197 13.48 16.74 -11.81
CA VAL A 197 12.47 16.88 -10.77
C VAL A 197 12.53 18.36 -10.49
N LEU A 198 11.49 19.08 -10.93
CA LEU A 198 11.32 20.49 -10.66
C LEU A 198 11.52 20.64 -9.15
N GLN A 199 12.75 20.96 -8.77
CA GLN A 199 13.06 21.46 -7.46
C GLN A 199 12.33 22.79 -7.39
N GLN A 200 11.05 22.68 -7.07
CA GLN A 200 10.23 23.85 -6.76
C GLN A 200 10.96 24.55 -5.65
N GLY A 201 11.41 25.75 -5.94
CA GLY A 201 12.25 26.67 -5.20
C GLY A 201 11.98 26.83 -3.72
N THR A 202 12.13 25.76 -2.96
CA THR A 202 12.43 25.81 -1.54
C THR A 202 13.86 26.29 -1.45
N ALA A 203 14.07 27.39 -0.73
CA ALA A 203 15.41 27.95 -0.51
C ALA A 203 16.29 26.81 0.07
N GLU A 204 17.18 26.25 -0.77
CA GLU A 204 18.03 25.13 -0.40
C GLU A 204 18.65 25.35 0.97
N ASP A 205 18.52 24.37 1.84
CA ASP A 205 19.16 24.38 3.16
C ASP A 205 20.68 24.39 2.96
N PRO A 206 21.40 25.42 3.46
CA PRO A 206 22.83 25.50 3.30
C PRO A 206 23.60 24.32 3.88
N THR A 207 23.01 23.57 4.81
CA THR A 207 23.62 22.39 5.43
C THR A 207 23.78 21.22 4.47
N LEU A 208 22.98 21.15 3.39
CA LEU A 208 23.09 20.11 2.36
C LEU A 208 24.45 20.13 1.63
N ARG A 209 25.15 21.26 1.66
CA ARG A 209 26.44 21.46 0.99
C ARG A 209 27.65 21.28 1.90
N VAL A 210 27.42 21.04 3.19
CA VAL A 210 28.50 20.83 4.17
C VAL A 210 28.69 19.36 4.41
N HIS A 211 29.89 18.85 4.16
CA HIS A 211 30.25 17.45 4.30
C HIS A 211 31.37 17.25 5.32
N THR A 212 31.19 16.32 6.24
CA THR A 212 32.22 15.80 7.12
C THR A 212 32.13 14.27 7.18
N ARG A 213 33.23 13.57 7.43
CA ARG A 213 33.21 12.10 7.51
C ARG A 213 32.18 11.55 8.50
N PHE A 214 31.98 12.28 9.61
CA PHE A 214 31.02 11.89 10.64
C PHE A 214 29.57 12.11 10.18
N THR A 215 29.25 13.29 9.65
CA THR A 215 27.91 13.60 9.16
C THR A 215 27.53 12.72 7.96
N ASP A 216 28.49 12.47 7.05
CA ASP A 216 28.27 11.61 5.89
C ASP A 216 28.00 10.15 6.30
N GLY A 217 28.61 9.67 7.39
CA GLY A 217 28.33 8.35 7.96
C GLY A 217 26.89 8.23 8.49
N ILE A 218 26.42 9.23 9.22
CA ILE A 218 25.03 9.30 9.70
C ILE A 218 24.05 9.35 8.52
N GLU A 219 24.32 10.21 7.54
CA GLU A 219 23.47 10.35 6.36
C GLU A 219 23.42 9.08 5.53
N TRP A 220 24.52 8.35 5.46
CA TRP A 220 24.57 7.05 4.80
C TRP A 220 23.63 6.05 5.49
N ILE A 221 23.65 5.97 6.84
CA ILE A 221 22.75 5.10 7.62
C ILE A 221 21.28 5.46 7.31
N ASN A 222 20.93 6.75 7.44
CA ASN A 222 19.57 7.22 7.21
C ASN A 222 19.10 7.00 5.78
N THR A 223 20.00 7.19 4.79
CA THR A 223 19.70 6.89 3.39
C THR A 223 19.41 5.40 3.18
N LYS A 224 20.21 4.52 3.79
CA LYS A 224 19.97 3.07 3.68
C LYS A 224 18.66 2.65 4.33
N ALA A 225 18.37 3.16 5.53
CA ALA A 225 17.12 2.89 6.23
C ALA A 225 15.91 3.40 5.43
N GLY A 226 15.93 4.66 4.96
CA GLY A 226 14.87 5.23 4.14
C GLY A 226 14.66 4.48 2.83
N THR A 227 15.75 4.18 2.10
CA THR A 227 15.68 3.40 0.85
C THR A 227 15.09 1.99 1.10
N PHE A 228 15.45 1.34 2.19
CA PHE A 228 14.93 0.02 2.54
C PHE A 228 13.42 0.06 2.73
N VAL A 229 12.91 0.97 3.57
CA VAL A 229 11.46 1.05 3.84
C VAL A 229 10.67 1.63 2.66
N ALA A 230 11.29 2.39 1.75
CA ALA A 230 10.62 2.90 0.56
C ALA A 230 10.06 1.76 -0.33
N TYR A 231 10.74 0.61 -0.38
CA TYR A 231 10.25 -0.56 -1.13
C TYR A 231 8.99 -1.19 -0.52
N TRP A 232 8.65 -0.88 0.74
CA TRP A 232 7.38 -1.34 1.33
C TRP A 232 6.17 -0.72 0.63
N ALA A 233 6.31 0.49 0.08
CA ALA A 233 5.26 1.07 -0.73
C ALA A 233 4.92 0.21 -1.97
N VAL A 234 5.92 -0.46 -2.55
CA VAL A 234 5.69 -1.39 -3.67
C VAL A 234 4.93 -2.64 -3.19
N ILE A 235 5.28 -3.17 -2.01
CA ILE A 235 4.53 -4.29 -1.40
C ILE A 235 3.06 -3.90 -1.23
N SER A 236 2.78 -2.69 -0.70
CA SER A 236 1.40 -2.24 -0.46
C SER A 236 0.56 -2.20 -1.73
N VAL A 237 1.14 -1.78 -2.86
CA VAL A 237 0.43 -1.76 -4.15
C VAL A 237 -0.06 -3.16 -4.52
N PHE A 238 0.82 -4.17 -4.44
CA PHE A 238 0.44 -5.55 -4.80
C PHE A 238 -0.55 -6.16 -3.81
N VAL A 239 -0.34 -5.92 -2.51
CA VAL A 239 -1.16 -6.53 -1.45
C VAL A 239 -2.55 -5.90 -1.40
N TYR A 240 -2.68 -4.57 -1.49
CA TYR A 240 -3.99 -3.94 -1.60
C TYR A 240 -4.71 -4.30 -2.89
N TYR A 241 -3.97 -4.43 -3.97
CA TYR A 241 -4.53 -4.90 -5.23
C TYR A 241 -5.11 -6.32 -5.10
N TYR A 242 -4.36 -7.22 -4.45
CA TYR A 242 -4.85 -8.56 -4.13
C TYR A 242 -6.14 -8.51 -3.28
N GLU A 243 -6.19 -7.67 -2.24
CA GLU A 243 -7.37 -7.49 -1.40
C GLU A 243 -8.58 -6.98 -2.19
N VAL A 244 -8.37 -6.01 -3.08
CA VAL A 244 -9.46 -5.52 -3.95
C VAL A 244 -10.03 -6.64 -4.81
N LEU A 245 -9.18 -7.45 -5.42
CA LEU A 245 -9.64 -8.61 -6.20
C LEU A 245 -10.34 -9.64 -5.31
N ALA A 246 -9.74 -10.01 -4.18
CA ALA A 246 -10.32 -10.97 -3.24
C ALA A 246 -11.71 -10.50 -2.78
N ARG A 247 -11.83 -9.23 -2.40
CA ARG A 247 -13.06 -8.64 -1.88
C ARG A 247 -14.14 -8.47 -2.94
N PHE A 248 -13.80 -7.89 -4.09
CA PHE A 248 -14.79 -7.46 -5.07
C PHE A 248 -14.99 -8.45 -6.22
N VAL A 249 -14.02 -9.29 -6.55
CA VAL A 249 -14.16 -10.30 -7.61
C VAL A 249 -14.55 -11.65 -7.03
N PHE A 250 -13.87 -12.07 -5.95
CA PHE A 250 -14.09 -13.40 -5.36
C PHE A 250 -15.03 -13.38 -4.15
N ASN A 251 -15.45 -12.19 -3.70
CA ASN A 251 -16.30 -11.99 -2.52
C ASN A 251 -15.73 -12.71 -1.27
N SER A 252 -14.43 -12.77 -1.15
CA SER A 252 -13.68 -13.42 -0.08
C SER A 252 -12.66 -12.44 0.49
N PRO A 253 -13.11 -11.42 1.28
CA PRO A 253 -12.22 -10.44 1.89
C PRO A 253 -11.24 -11.14 2.83
N THR A 254 -10.00 -10.63 2.87
CA THR A 254 -9.00 -11.14 3.81
C THR A 254 -9.16 -10.48 5.19
N ASN A 255 -8.74 -11.18 6.24
CA ASN A 255 -8.73 -10.66 7.61
C ASN A 255 -7.38 -10.02 8.01
N TRP A 256 -6.33 -10.10 7.16
CA TRP A 256 -4.96 -9.70 7.49
C TRP A 256 -4.44 -8.51 6.66
N VAL A 257 -4.94 -8.30 5.42
CA VAL A 257 -4.34 -7.31 4.51
C VAL A 257 -4.44 -5.90 5.05
N HIS A 258 -5.64 -5.50 5.50
CA HIS A 258 -5.83 -4.13 5.99
C HIS A 258 -4.95 -3.85 7.22
N GLU A 259 -4.94 -4.75 8.17
CA GLU A 259 -4.12 -4.63 9.38
C GLU A 259 -2.63 -4.69 9.05
N GLY A 260 -2.18 -5.68 8.25
CA GLY A 260 -0.78 -5.81 7.87
C GLY A 260 -0.24 -4.57 7.17
N MET A 261 -1.02 -3.96 6.28
CA MET A 261 -0.61 -2.74 5.60
C MET A 261 -0.60 -1.53 6.55
N PHE A 262 -1.57 -1.41 7.44
CA PHE A 262 -1.60 -0.37 8.46
C PHE A 262 -0.34 -0.42 9.36
N LEU A 263 0.02 -1.60 9.84
CA LEU A 263 1.22 -1.81 10.65
C LEU A 263 2.51 -1.52 9.87
N MET A 264 2.57 -1.97 8.62
CA MET A 264 3.70 -1.71 7.73
C MET A 264 3.91 -0.21 7.49
N PHE A 265 2.84 0.54 7.18
CA PHE A 265 2.93 1.99 6.97
C PHE A 265 3.31 2.72 8.26
N GLY A 266 2.79 2.30 9.42
CA GLY A 266 3.21 2.87 10.71
C GLY A 266 4.71 2.76 10.92
N MET A 267 5.30 1.60 10.69
CA MET A 267 6.75 1.40 10.75
C MET A 267 7.50 2.20 9.68
N GLN A 268 6.96 2.22 8.46
CA GLN A 268 7.57 2.94 7.33
C GLN A 268 7.71 4.43 7.63
N TYR A 269 6.65 5.08 8.13
CA TYR A 269 6.68 6.50 8.47
C TYR A 269 7.67 6.82 9.59
N MET A 270 7.74 5.96 10.60
CA MET A 270 8.70 6.16 11.70
C MET A 270 10.15 6.09 11.21
N VAL A 271 10.49 5.08 10.42
CA VAL A 271 11.87 4.87 9.93
C VAL A 271 12.24 5.87 8.82
N ALA A 272 11.30 6.21 7.92
CA ALA A 272 11.55 7.14 6.83
C ALA A 272 11.71 8.59 7.30
N GLY A 273 11.23 8.95 8.51
CA GLY A 273 11.29 10.31 9.04
C GLY A 273 12.69 10.92 9.05
N ALA A 274 13.70 10.14 9.39
CA ALA A 274 15.09 10.59 9.39
C ALA A 274 15.62 10.86 7.97
N TYR A 275 15.24 10.05 6.99
CA TYR A 275 15.57 10.29 5.59
C TYR A 275 14.88 11.54 5.06
N ALA A 276 13.60 11.74 5.36
CA ALA A 276 12.87 12.93 5.00
C ALA A 276 13.49 14.21 5.63
N TYR A 277 13.96 14.10 6.88
CA TYR A 277 14.65 15.21 7.55
C TYR A 277 16.00 15.54 6.89
N ARG A 278 16.75 14.52 6.43
CA ARG A 278 17.98 14.69 5.66
C ARG A 278 17.74 15.44 4.35
N GLU A 279 16.67 15.08 3.62
CA GLU A 279 16.33 15.66 2.31
C GLU A 279 15.60 17.03 2.42
N ASP A 280 15.56 17.62 3.61
CA ASP A 280 14.85 18.88 3.89
C ASP A 280 13.36 18.85 3.53
N GLN A 281 12.75 17.66 3.60
CA GLN A 281 11.34 17.45 3.30
C GLN A 281 10.43 17.60 4.54
N HIS A 282 10.98 17.98 5.69
CA HIS A 282 10.18 18.33 6.87
C HIS A 282 9.50 19.67 6.67
N VAL A 283 8.20 19.70 6.90
CA VAL A 283 7.40 20.93 6.78
C VAL A 283 7.90 21.97 7.79
N ARG A 284 8.31 23.13 7.29
CA ARG A 284 8.66 24.29 8.12
C ARG A 284 7.90 25.51 7.63
N VAL A 285 7.78 26.49 8.51
CA VAL A 285 7.19 27.79 8.15
C VAL A 285 8.24 28.64 7.48
N ASP A 286 8.23 28.68 6.13
CA ASP A 286 9.29 29.29 5.33
C ASP A 286 9.19 30.81 5.16
N VAL A 287 8.06 31.40 5.55
CA VAL A 287 7.77 32.82 5.29
C VAL A 287 8.87 33.77 5.80
N LEU A 288 9.40 33.52 6.99
CA LEU A 288 10.50 34.31 7.54
C LEU A 288 11.87 33.73 7.17
N TYR A 289 11.97 32.41 7.10
CA TYR A 289 13.22 31.68 6.88
C TYR A 289 13.84 31.98 5.50
N THR A 290 13.03 32.19 4.46
CA THR A 290 13.49 32.52 3.11
C THR A 290 14.27 33.83 3.04
N HIS A 291 14.00 34.78 3.92
CA HIS A 291 14.65 36.09 3.96
C HIS A 291 15.98 36.08 4.71
N PHE A 292 16.32 35.00 5.40
CA PHE A 292 17.56 34.93 6.17
C PHE A 292 18.75 34.59 5.29
N SER A 293 19.90 35.19 5.61
CA SER A 293 21.20 34.77 5.06
C SER A 293 21.54 33.35 5.48
N ALA A 294 22.47 32.67 4.81
CA ALA A 294 22.88 31.29 5.16
C ALA A 294 23.29 31.18 6.65
N ARG A 295 23.94 32.17 7.21
CA ARG A 295 24.26 32.24 8.65
C ARG A 295 23.03 32.45 9.51
N GLY A 296 22.12 33.30 9.09
CA GLY A 296 20.85 33.53 9.79
C GLY A 296 20.01 32.27 9.87
N LYS A 297 19.94 31.51 8.77
CA LYS A 297 19.27 30.18 8.72
C LYS A 297 19.92 29.21 9.70
N ALA A 298 21.25 29.09 9.70
CA ALA A 298 21.96 28.19 10.61
C ALA A 298 21.76 28.57 12.09
N ILE A 299 21.71 29.88 12.44
CA ILE A 299 21.41 30.30 13.81
C ILE A 299 19.98 29.96 14.20
N ALA A 300 19.00 30.19 13.32
CA ALA A 300 17.61 29.84 13.56
C ALA A 300 17.45 28.32 13.75
N ASP A 301 18.14 27.52 12.96
CA ASP A 301 18.13 26.06 13.05
C ASP A 301 18.79 25.57 14.36
N ILE A 302 19.88 26.17 14.81
CA ILE A 302 20.50 25.88 16.13
C ILE A 302 19.52 26.17 17.27
N VAL A 303 18.83 27.31 17.24
CA VAL A 303 17.86 27.65 18.29
C VAL A 303 16.69 26.68 18.30
N SER A 304 16.15 26.38 17.12
CA SER A 304 15.01 25.44 17.00
C SER A 304 15.40 23.99 17.32
N SER A 305 16.67 23.62 17.15
CA SER A 305 17.16 22.27 17.47
C SER A 305 16.96 21.88 18.93
N VAL A 306 16.94 22.85 19.87
CA VAL A 306 16.66 22.58 21.29
C VAL A 306 15.28 21.92 21.45
N PHE A 307 14.25 22.52 20.85
CA PHE A 307 12.89 21.97 20.91
C PHE A 307 12.79 20.65 20.15
N PHE A 308 13.47 20.54 19.05
CA PHE A 308 13.57 19.30 18.27
C PHE A 308 14.16 18.16 19.11
N PHE A 309 15.27 18.37 19.83
CA PHE A 309 15.86 17.34 20.67
C PHE A 309 15.01 17.01 21.90
N ILE A 310 14.36 17.97 22.52
CA ILE A 310 13.43 17.72 23.63
C ILE A 310 12.32 16.76 23.13
N PHE A 311 11.70 17.07 22.00
CA PHE A 311 10.64 16.24 21.42
C PHE A 311 11.15 14.84 21.04
N THR A 312 12.24 14.74 20.30
CA THR A 312 12.73 13.47 19.77
C THR A 312 13.32 12.56 20.86
N ILE A 313 13.95 13.12 21.90
CA ILE A 313 14.42 12.35 23.06
C ILE A 313 13.23 11.85 23.87
N THR A 314 12.21 12.70 24.08
CA THR A 314 10.97 12.26 24.74
C THR A 314 10.32 11.12 23.97
N LEU A 315 10.24 11.24 22.63
CA LEU A 315 9.72 10.19 21.76
C LEU A 315 10.55 8.88 21.85
N LEU A 316 11.88 9.00 21.93
CA LEU A 316 12.76 7.84 22.11
C LEU A 316 12.48 7.12 23.43
N VAL A 317 12.42 7.86 24.55
CA VAL A 317 12.23 7.29 25.88
C VAL A 317 10.84 6.68 26.03
N THR A 318 9.80 7.41 25.61
CA THR A 318 8.42 6.93 25.68
C THR A 318 8.18 5.77 24.72
N GLY A 319 8.71 5.83 23.51
CA GLY A 319 8.64 4.78 22.51
C GLY A 319 9.36 3.51 22.96
N TYR A 320 10.52 3.64 23.60
CA TYR A 320 11.23 2.49 24.20
C TYR A 320 10.38 1.79 25.27
N ARG A 321 9.80 2.55 26.21
CA ARG A 321 8.91 1.99 27.24
C ARG A 321 7.72 1.28 26.62
N PHE A 322 7.09 1.91 25.64
CA PHE A 322 5.94 1.35 24.91
C PHE A 322 6.28 0.04 24.19
N ALA A 323 7.48 -0.05 23.59
CA ALA A 323 7.97 -1.27 22.96
C ALA A 323 8.32 -2.35 23.98
N ALA A 324 8.96 -1.96 25.10
CA ALA A 324 9.31 -2.88 26.18
C ALA A 324 8.06 -3.51 26.83
N ASP A 325 7.02 -2.71 27.07
CA ASP A 325 5.75 -3.19 27.61
C ASP A 325 5.09 -4.21 26.66
N ALA A 326 5.12 -3.96 25.34
CA ALA A 326 4.57 -4.88 24.37
C ALA A 326 5.34 -6.22 24.30
N ILE A 327 6.66 -6.19 24.51
CA ILE A 327 7.50 -7.41 24.57
C ILE A 327 7.18 -8.18 25.86
N ASN A 328 7.16 -7.51 27.01
CA ASN A 328 6.95 -8.13 28.30
C ASN A 328 5.56 -8.77 28.43
N ASN A 329 4.54 -8.12 27.87
CA ASN A 329 3.15 -8.58 27.92
C ASN A 329 2.78 -9.50 26.75
N HIS A 330 3.72 -9.82 25.85
CA HIS A 330 3.45 -10.59 24.62
C HIS A 330 2.23 -10.06 23.85
N GLU A 331 2.15 -8.74 23.72
CA GLU A 331 0.98 -8.05 23.19
C GLU A 331 0.69 -8.45 21.74
N THR A 332 -0.52 -8.90 21.50
CA THR A 332 -1.02 -9.28 20.17
C THR A 332 -2.17 -8.38 19.75
N SER A 333 -2.46 -8.37 18.45
CA SER A 333 -3.62 -7.70 17.88
C SER A 333 -4.92 -8.26 18.46
N PHE A 334 -5.92 -7.40 18.60
CA PHE A 334 -7.29 -7.78 18.98
C PHE A 334 -8.12 -8.32 17.80
N THR A 335 -7.56 -8.34 16.60
CA THR A 335 -8.22 -8.88 15.40
C THR A 335 -8.08 -10.40 15.35
N GLU A 336 -8.83 -11.04 14.45
CA GLU A 336 -8.73 -12.48 14.20
C GLU A 336 -7.34 -12.93 13.73
N TRP A 337 -6.55 -12.02 13.14
CA TRP A 337 -5.19 -12.33 12.69
C TRP A 337 -4.22 -12.49 13.84
N GLY A 338 -4.39 -11.74 14.95
CA GLY A 338 -3.65 -11.92 16.20
C GLY A 338 -2.15 -11.70 16.09
N ILE A 339 -1.68 -10.82 15.20
CA ILE A 339 -0.24 -10.56 15.00
C ILE A 339 0.38 -9.86 16.21
N GLN A 340 1.64 -10.16 16.50
CA GLN A 340 2.40 -9.52 17.60
C GLN A 340 2.73 -8.06 17.27
N TYR A 341 2.49 -7.16 18.22
CA TYR A 341 2.70 -5.71 18.07
C TYR A 341 4.13 -5.24 18.39
N TRP A 342 4.92 -6.02 19.12
CA TRP A 342 6.25 -5.58 19.54
C TRP A 342 7.18 -5.13 18.38
N PRO A 343 7.18 -5.77 17.17
CA PRO A 343 8.07 -5.31 16.10
C PRO A 343 7.67 -3.92 15.58
N VAL A 344 6.35 -3.66 15.54
CA VAL A 344 5.80 -2.38 15.11
C VAL A 344 6.13 -1.28 16.11
N LYS A 345 5.96 -1.57 17.40
CA LYS A 345 6.26 -0.63 18.49
C LYS A 345 7.76 -0.32 18.59
N LEU A 346 8.65 -1.27 18.26
CA LEU A 346 10.08 -1.05 18.15
C LEU A 346 10.46 -0.06 17.04
N ALA A 347 9.66 0.09 15.99
CA ALA A 347 9.92 1.07 14.96
C ALA A 347 9.89 2.51 15.50
N ILE A 348 9.15 2.79 16.59
CA ILE A 348 9.08 4.12 17.22
C ILE A 348 10.44 4.52 17.79
N PRO A 349 11.06 3.79 18.74
CA PRO A 349 12.37 4.17 19.27
C PRO A 349 13.48 4.07 18.22
N ILE A 350 13.40 3.15 17.25
CA ILE A 350 14.37 3.06 16.15
C ILE A 350 14.27 4.31 15.28
N GLY A 351 13.07 4.70 14.85
CA GLY A 351 12.86 5.92 14.07
C GLY A 351 13.29 7.18 14.83
N ALA A 352 12.96 7.28 16.11
CA ALA A 352 13.40 8.38 16.97
C ALA A 352 14.93 8.46 17.09
N ALA A 353 15.61 7.32 17.23
CA ALA A 353 17.07 7.28 17.25
C ALA A 353 17.68 7.75 15.92
N LEU A 354 17.15 7.30 14.78
CA LEU A 354 17.60 7.72 13.45
C LEU A 354 17.39 9.23 13.24
N ILE A 355 16.24 9.77 13.68
CA ILE A 355 15.95 11.22 13.60
C ILE A 355 16.90 12.01 14.51
N ILE A 356 17.21 11.53 15.71
CA ILE A 356 18.17 12.18 16.61
C ILE A 356 19.56 12.20 15.97
N LEU A 357 20.01 11.10 15.38
CA LEU A 357 21.29 11.05 14.67
C LEU A 357 21.32 12.06 13.53
N GLN A 358 20.24 12.19 12.77
CA GLN A 358 20.16 13.18 11.69
C GLN A 358 20.17 14.62 12.23
N GLY A 359 19.46 14.87 13.34
CA GLY A 359 19.47 16.15 14.04
C GLY A 359 20.86 16.56 14.52
N VAL A 360 21.63 15.60 15.06
CA VAL A 360 23.05 15.83 15.44
C VAL A 360 23.89 16.16 14.21
N SER A 361 23.71 15.43 13.10
CA SER A 361 24.41 15.73 11.84
C SER A 361 24.13 17.17 11.38
N LYS A 362 22.84 17.56 11.37
CA LYS A 362 22.44 18.90 10.96
C LYS A 362 22.99 19.97 11.91
N LEU A 363 22.88 19.79 13.23
CA LEU A 363 23.41 20.71 14.23
C LEU A 363 24.93 20.95 14.07
N ILE A 364 25.70 19.89 13.81
CA ILE A 364 27.16 20.01 13.54
C ILE A 364 27.39 20.88 12.31
N LYS A 365 26.66 20.64 11.22
CA LYS A 365 26.77 21.40 9.99
C LYS A 365 26.41 22.88 10.19
N ASP A 366 25.34 23.18 10.94
CA ASP A 366 24.94 24.55 11.27
C ASP A 366 26.02 25.29 12.08
N VAL A 367 26.59 24.62 13.10
CA VAL A 367 27.70 25.18 13.87
C VAL A 367 28.93 25.48 13.00
N LEU A 368 29.25 24.59 12.05
CA LEU A 368 30.35 24.81 11.10
C LEU A 368 30.11 26.04 10.18
N ILE A 369 28.88 26.25 9.74
CA ILE A 369 28.47 27.40 8.94
C ILE A 369 28.60 28.69 9.76
N VAL A 370 28.08 28.69 10.99
CA VAL A 370 28.12 29.86 11.89
C VAL A 370 29.57 30.24 12.23
N THR A 371 30.45 29.27 12.51
CA THR A 371 31.84 29.47 12.86
C THR A 371 32.76 29.77 11.65
N ARG A 372 32.23 29.84 10.44
CA ARG A 372 32.96 30.03 9.18
C ARG A 372 34.00 28.94 8.87
N ARG A 373 33.94 27.79 9.51
CA ARG A 373 34.84 26.67 9.24
C ARG A 373 34.44 25.87 7.97
N ALA A 374 33.19 26.06 7.52
CA ALA A 374 32.74 25.58 6.23
C ALA A 374 32.03 26.72 5.49
N ALA A 375 32.56 27.14 4.36
CA ALA A 375 31.82 27.98 3.44
C ALA A 375 30.90 27.05 2.61
N PRO A 376 29.60 27.35 2.47
CA PRO A 376 28.76 26.59 1.52
C PRO A 376 29.37 26.76 0.13
N ALA A 377 29.50 25.65 -0.62
CA ALA A 377 29.98 25.73 -2.00
C ALA A 377 29.14 26.76 -2.80
N PRO A 378 29.73 27.58 -3.67
CA PRO A 378 28.95 28.49 -4.49
C PRO A 378 27.90 27.70 -5.27
N ALA A 379 26.68 28.24 -5.38
CA ALA A 379 25.65 27.64 -6.21
C ALA A 379 26.23 27.43 -7.61
N VAL A 380 26.26 26.19 -8.09
CA VAL A 380 26.55 25.92 -9.49
C VAL A 380 25.38 26.54 -10.23
N LEU A 381 25.58 27.71 -10.83
CA LEU A 381 24.60 28.29 -11.75
C LEU A 381 24.28 27.23 -12.79
N ALA A 382 23.01 26.88 -12.88
CA ALA A 382 22.53 25.97 -13.91
C ALA A 382 23.00 26.52 -15.29
N PRO A 383 23.33 25.64 -16.26
CA PRO A 383 23.95 26.04 -17.53
C PRO A 383 23.05 26.88 -18.45
N HIS A 384 21.98 27.48 -17.95
CA HIS A 384 21.02 28.24 -18.74
C HIS A 384 21.42 29.69 -19.08
N ASP A 385 22.48 30.23 -18.49
CA ASP A 385 22.88 31.60 -18.78
C ASP A 385 24.03 31.74 -19.80
N ALA A 386 24.45 30.65 -20.44
CA ALA A 386 25.51 30.73 -21.48
C ALA A 386 24.98 31.19 -22.86
N SER A 387 23.66 31.29 -23.06
CA SER A 387 23.07 31.70 -24.35
C SER A 387 22.66 33.18 -24.42
N ALA A 388 22.80 33.97 -23.34
CA ALA A 388 22.40 35.37 -23.31
C ALA A 388 23.56 36.37 -23.48
N ARG A 389 24.78 35.91 -23.79
CA ARG A 389 25.92 36.80 -24.17
C ARG A 389 26.46 36.40 -25.51
N GLY A 390 25.73 36.78 -26.55
CA GLY A 390 26.15 36.58 -27.91
C GLY A 390 25.25 37.34 -28.86
N VAL A 391 25.42 38.67 -28.90
CA VAL A 391 25.37 39.49 -30.11
C VAL A 391 26.29 40.66 -29.84
#